data_e01b45eed26e470eac5ce3c5175503cd
#
_entry.id   e01b45eed26e470eac5ce3c5175503cd
#
_cell.length_a   1.000
_cell.length_b   1.000
_cell.length_c   1.000
_cell.angle_alpha   90.00
_cell.angle_beta   90.00
_cell.angle_gamma   90.00
#
_symmetry.space_group_name_H-M   'P 1'
#
loop_
_entity.id
_entity.type
_entity.pdbx_description
1 polymer ?
#
loop_
_entity_poly.entity_id
_entity_poly.type
_entity_poly.pdbx_seq_one_letter_code
_entity_poly.pdbx_strand_id
1 'polypeptide(L)'
;SDNKIIDEEIKDTSGNITWSYNDKFLFYSKLDQFHRPRKIYCHEIGTQVKNDKLIFEEKDERFTCGIGTSADEKFYFISTSEHTTSEVYFFNDDENSFLKPTLFIKREEGIEYSVDSWNGFFWIHTNKDAKDFKISRCKHNDIKNISDFIPSKKDIMIGGFTFLDKWMIRSEKNNAL
;
A
#
# COMPACT_ATOMS: atom_id res chain seq x y z
N SER A 1 -21.96 -8.51 23.78
CA SER A 1 -21.69 -8.86 22.37
C SER A 1 -22.17 -10.29 22.17
N ASP A 2 -23.08 -10.47 21.20
CA ASP A 2 -23.82 -11.72 21.04
C ASP A 2 -23.06 -12.79 20.28
N ASN A 3 -21.76 -12.75 20.16
CA ASN A 3 -20.91 -13.73 19.43
C ASN A 3 -21.59 -14.41 18.24
N LYS A 4 -22.43 -13.68 17.50
CA LYS A 4 -23.17 -14.20 16.36
C LYS A 4 -22.28 -14.15 15.13
N ILE A 5 -22.03 -15.33 14.56
CA ILE A 5 -21.40 -15.41 13.23
C ILE A 5 -22.40 -14.90 12.20
N ILE A 6 -21.97 -13.97 11.36
CA ILE A 6 -22.77 -13.50 10.23
C ILE A 6 -22.60 -14.53 9.11
N ASP A 7 -23.71 -15.05 8.58
CA ASP A 7 -23.71 -16.08 7.50
C ASP A 7 -23.35 -15.50 6.11
N GLU A 8 -22.77 -14.30 6.06
CA GLU A 8 -22.37 -13.68 4.81
C GLU A 8 -20.89 -13.94 4.51
N GLU A 9 -20.62 -14.55 3.37
CA GLU A 9 -19.29 -14.93 2.94
C GLU A 9 -18.85 -14.11 1.72
N ILE A 10 -17.68 -13.47 1.78
CA ILE A 10 -17.04 -12.83 0.64
C ILE A 10 -16.09 -13.83 -0.02
N LYS A 11 -16.51 -14.38 -1.17
CA LYS A 11 -15.74 -15.41 -1.90
C LYS A 11 -14.66 -14.82 -2.80
N ASP A 12 -13.72 -15.66 -3.23
CA ASP A 12 -12.65 -15.37 -4.18
C ASP A 12 -11.78 -14.18 -3.70
N THR A 13 -11.42 -14.18 -2.43
CA THR A 13 -10.53 -13.17 -1.83
C THR A 13 -9.14 -13.72 -1.56
N SER A 14 -8.14 -12.85 -1.43
CA SER A 14 -6.79 -13.24 -1.01
C SER A 14 -6.69 -13.63 0.47
N GLY A 15 -7.77 -13.44 1.24
CA GLY A 15 -7.80 -13.65 2.69
C GLY A 15 -7.26 -12.48 3.52
N ASN A 16 -6.57 -11.53 2.90
CA ASN A 16 -6.13 -10.30 3.57
C ASN A 16 -7.24 -9.26 3.57
N ILE A 17 -7.50 -8.69 4.74
CA ILE A 17 -8.48 -7.62 4.93
C ILE A 17 -7.84 -6.43 5.61
N THR A 18 -8.33 -5.24 5.29
CA THR A 18 -7.91 -3.98 5.91
C THR A 18 -9.16 -3.25 6.41
N TRP A 19 -9.22 -2.99 7.71
CA TRP A 19 -10.32 -2.24 8.32
C TRP A 19 -10.15 -0.74 8.10
N SER A 20 -11.28 -0.04 7.89
CA SER A 20 -11.26 1.42 7.98
C SER A 20 -11.06 1.88 9.42
N TYR A 21 -10.41 3.01 9.61
CA TYR A 21 -10.14 3.57 10.94
C TYR A 21 -11.42 3.98 11.69
N ASN A 22 -12.52 4.18 10.98
CA ASN A 22 -13.83 4.49 11.54
C ASN A 22 -14.71 3.24 11.80
N ASP A 23 -14.17 2.03 11.60
CA ASP A 23 -14.82 0.73 11.77
C ASP A 23 -16.09 0.50 10.90
N LYS A 24 -16.32 1.34 9.88
CA LYS A 24 -17.52 1.22 9.03
C LYS A 24 -17.29 0.37 7.79
N PHE A 25 -16.05 0.29 7.34
CA PHE A 25 -15.70 -0.34 6.08
C PHE A 25 -14.60 -1.37 6.25
N LEU A 26 -14.62 -2.30 5.34
CA LEU A 26 -13.64 -3.37 5.19
C LEU A 26 -13.16 -3.34 3.74
N PHE A 27 -11.85 -3.24 3.55
CA PHE A 27 -11.23 -3.33 2.23
C PHE A 27 -10.62 -4.72 2.02
N TYR A 28 -10.79 -5.28 0.83
CA TYR A 28 -10.28 -6.59 0.49
C TYR A 28 -9.86 -6.69 -0.97
N SER A 29 -8.93 -7.62 -1.25
CA SER A 29 -8.51 -7.93 -2.61
C SER A 29 -9.31 -9.10 -3.15
N LYS A 30 -9.91 -8.93 -4.34
CA LYS A 30 -10.61 -9.99 -5.05
C LYS A 30 -9.70 -10.63 -6.11
N LEU A 31 -9.76 -11.97 -6.16
CA LEU A 31 -8.97 -12.77 -7.09
C LEU A 31 -9.62 -12.81 -8.48
N ASP A 32 -8.79 -12.85 -9.51
CA ASP A 32 -9.22 -13.16 -10.89
C ASP A 32 -9.39 -14.68 -11.11
N GLN A 33 -9.72 -15.08 -12.32
CA GLN A 33 -9.86 -16.49 -12.72
C GLN A 33 -8.57 -17.32 -12.60
N PHE A 34 -7.41 -16.68 -12.43
CA PHE A 34 -6.11 -17.31 -12.23
C PHE A 34 -5.65 -17.23 -10.77
N HIS A 35 -6.55 -16.93 -9.85
CA HIS A 35 -6.28 -16.73 -8.42
C HIS A 35 -5.27 -15.64 -8.11
N ARG A 36 -5.22 -14.56 -8.93
CA ARG A 36 -4.36 -13.40 -8.70
C ARG A 36 -5.18 -12.22 -8.17
N PRO A 37 -4.73 -11.52 -7.10
CA PRO A 37 -5.42 -10.34 -6.58
C PRO A 37 -5.25 -9.16 -7.54
N ARG A 38 -6.34 -8.73 -8.18
CA ARG A 38 -6.31 -7.68 -9.19
C ARG A 38 -7.31 -6.55 -8.96
N LYS A 39 -8.19 -6.71 -8.00
CA LYS A 39 -9.23 -5.73 -7.70
C LYS A 39 -9.29 -5.50 -6.20
N ILE A 40 -9.46 -4.24 -5.80
CA ILE A 40 -9.71 -3.87 -4.42
C ILE A 40 -11.16 -3.41 -4.31
N TYR A 41 -11.88 -4.00 -3.39
CA TYR A 41 -13.26 -3.67 -3.06
C TYR A 41 -13.37 -3.07 -1.67
N CYS A 42 -14.39 -2.27 -1.49
CA CYS A 42 -14.84 -1.73 -0.21
C CYS A 42 -16.21 -2.33 0.13
N HIS A 43 -16.30 -2.98 1.28
CA HIS A 43 -17.52 -3.50 1.86
C HIS A 43 -17.94 -2.61 3.04
N GLU A 44 -19.19 -2.16 3.05
CA GLU A 44 -19.79 -1.45 4.19
C GLU A 44 -20.36 -2.46 5.17
N ILE A 45 -19.90 -2.43 6.41
CA ILE A 45 -20.31 -3.39 7.45
C ILE A 45 -21.81 -3.37 7.65
N GLY A 46 -22.42 -4.57 7.65
CA GLY A 46 -23.87 -4.75 7.81
C GLY A 46 -24.67 -4.62 6.52
N THR A 47 -24.01 -4.44 5.37
CA THR A 47 -24.66 -4.47 4.05
C THR A 47 -24.39 -5.79 3.35
N GLN A 48 -25.10 -6.06 2.25
CA GLN A 48 -24.87 -7.26 1.45
C GLN A 48 -23.67 -7.10 0.51
N VAL A 49 -22.86 -8.16 0.33
CA VAL A 49 -21.66 -8.21 -0.54
C VAL A 49 -21.94 -7.73 -1.98
N LYS A 50 -23.14 -7.93 -2.51
CA LYS A 50 -23.53 -7.43 -3.84
C LYS A 50 -23.49 -5.88 -3.97
N ASN A 51 -23.49 -5.16 -2.84
CA ASN A 51 -23.42 -3.70 -2.78
C ASN A 51 -21.98 -3.19 -2.70
N ASP A 52 -20.98 -4.08 -2.62
CA ASP A 52 -19.59 -3.73 -2.49
C ASP A 52 -19.10 -2.88 -3.66
N LYS A 53 -18.32 -1.88 -3.35
CA LYS A 53 -17.82 -0.92 -4.33
C LYS A 53 -16.42 -1.29 -4.79
N LEU A 54 -16.23 -1.44 -6.10
CA LEU A 54 -14.90 -1.53 -6.69
C LEU A 54 -14.20 -0.17 -6.54
N ILE A 55 -13.05 -0.13 -5.86
CA ILE A 55 -12.28 1.09 -5.66
C ILE A 55 -11.00 1.15 -6.49
N PHE A 56 -10.47 -0.01 -6.88
CA PHE A 56 -9.30 -0.10 -7.74
C PHE A 56 -9.31 -1.38 -8.58
N GLU A 57 -8.83 -1.29 -9.81
CA GLU A 57 -8.61 -2.43 -10.69
C GLU A 57 -7.26 -2.30 -11.41
N GLU A 58 -6.37 -3.27 -11.20
CA GLU A 58 -5.15 -3.40 -11.97
C GLU A 58 -5.46 -4.07 -13.32
N LYS A 59 -5.22 -3.34 -14.40
CA LYS A 59 -5.55 -3.79 -15.75
C LYS A 59 -4.42 -4.55 -16.45
N ASP A 60 -3.17 -4.29 -16.04
CA ASP A 60 -2.03 -5.01 -16.59
C ASP A 60 -1.94 -6.40 -15.93
N GLU A 61 -2.01 -7.44 -16.75
CA GLU A 61 -2.03 -8.82 -16.28
C GLU A 61 -0.74 -9.29 -15.60
N ARG A 62 0.35 -8.56 -15.78
CA ARG A 62 1.62 -8.84 -15.10
C ARG A 62 1.59 -8.49 -13.62
N PHE A 63 0.74 -7.54 -13.23
CA PHE A 63 0.71 -6.97 -11.89
C PHE A 63 -0.37 -7.59 -11.01
N THR A 64 -0.09 -7.64 -9.73
CA THR A 64 -1.06 -7.94 -8.68
C THR A 64 -1.23 -6.72 -7.77
N CYS A 65 -2.34 -6.62 -7.05
CA CYS A 65 -2.55 -5.51 -6.13
C CYS A 65 -2.95 -5.97 -4.73
N GLY A 66 -2.62 -5.16 -3.75
CA GLY A 66 -2.99 -5.33 -2.35
C GLY A 66 -3.30 -3.98 -1.70
N ILE A 67 -3.88 -4.02 -0.51
CA ILE A 67 -4.20 -2.83 0.27
C ILE A 67 -3.70 -2.98 1.69
N GLY A 68 -3.24 -1.88 2.28
CA GLY A 68 -2.79 -1.81 3.66
C GLY A 68 -2.93 -0.40 4.23
N THR A 69 -2.65 -0.27 5.53
CA THR A 69 -2.69 0.99 6.28
C THR A 69 -1.30 1.59 6.44
N SER A 70 -1.23 2.90 6.64
CA SER A 70 0.00 3.59 7.03
C SER A 70 0.32 3.37 8.51
N ALA A 71 1.60 3.53 8.86
CA ALA A 71 2.08 3.40 10.24
C ALA A 71 1.48 4.45 11.21
N ASP A 72 1.10 5.62 10.70
CA ASP A 72 0.46 6.68 11.49
C ASP A 72 -1.08 6.69 11.40
N GLU A 73 -1.66 5.62 10.81
CA GLU A 73 -3.12 5.41 10.70
C GLU A 73 -3.88 6.57 10.03
N LYS A 74 -3.25 7.25 9.04
CA LYS A 74 -3.87 8.38 8.32
C LYS A 74 -4.23 8.06 6.89
N PHE A 75 -3.56 7.07 6.31
CA PHE A 75 -3.70 6.72 4.91
C PHE A 75 -3.83 5.22 4.71
N TYR A 76 -4.49 4.88 3.61
CA TYR A 76 -4.48 3.55 3.02
C TYR A 76 -3.65 3.59 1.76
N PHE A 77 -2.86 2.55 1.53
CA PHE A 77 -2.08 2.38 0.32
C PHE A 77 -2.54 1.17 -0.47
N ILE A 78 -2.86 1.39 -1.73
CA ILE A 78 -3.02 0.30 -2.71
C ILE A 78 -1.69 0.18 -3.43
N SER A 79 -1.01 -0.93 -3.19
CA SER A 79 0.24 -1.26 -3.88
C SER A 79 -0.04 -2.22 -5.02
N THR A 80 0.49 -1.93 -6.19
CA THR A 80 0.46 -2.85 -7.33
C THR A 80 1.88 -3.11 -7.79
N SER A 81 2.22 -4.38 -8.03
CA SER A 81 3.58 -4.77 -8.36
C SER A 81 3.65 -6.04 -9.20
N GLU A 82 4.73 -6.15 -9.92
CA GLU A 82 5.29 -7.36 -10.48
C GLU A 82 6.72 -7.56 -9.92
N HIS A 83 7.57 -8.38 -10.53
CA HIS A 83 8.88 -8.75 -9.94
C HIS A 83 9.85 -7.59 -9.75
N THR A 84 9.81 -6.57 -10.60
CA THR A 84 10.83 -5.51 -10.67
C THR A 84 10.24 -4.10 -10.75
N THR A 85 8.93 -3.99 -10.79
CA THR A 85 8.23 -2.71 -11.00
C THR A 85 7.07 -2.60 -10.04
N SER A 86 6.89 -1.43 -9.43
CA SER A 86 5.76 -1.17 -8.54
C SER A 86 5.10 0.19 -8.80
N GLU A 87 3.87 0.32 -8.33
CA GLU A 87 3.10 1.55 -8.34
C GLU A 87 2.23 1.61 -7.08
N VAL A 88 2.05 2.78 -6.51
CA VAL A 88 1.28 2.97 -5.29
C VAL A 88 0.24 4.06 -5.49
N TYR A 89 -0.98 3.77 -5.04
CA TYR A 89 -2.06 4.72 -4.89
C TYR A 89 -2.36 4.90 -3.41
N PHE A 90 -2.92 6.04 -3.03
CA PHE A 90 -3.28 6.29 -1.64
C PHE A 90 -4.60 7.04 -1.51
N PHE A 91 -5.22 6.93 -0.35
CA PHE A 91 -6.40 7.69 0.07
C PHE A 91 -6.41 7.78 1.61
N ASN A 92 -7.26 8.65 2.15
CA ASN A 92 -7.48 8.79 3.59
C ASN A 92 -8.86 8.24 3.98
N ASP A 93 -9.24 8.33 5.26
CA ASP A 93 -10.51 7.80 5.77
C ASP A 93 -11.75 8.68 5.43
N ASP A 94 -11.64 9.56 4.44
CA ASP A 94 -12.79 10.29 3.87
C ASP A 94 -13.49 9.40 2.84
N GLU A 95 -14.78 9.14 3.03
CA GLU A 95 -15.58 8.28 2.17
C GLU A 95 -15.57 8.68 0.68
N ASN A 96 -15.34 9.96 0.38
CA ASN A 96 -15.19 10.42 -1.00
C ASN A 96 -13.80 10.12 -1.57
N SER A 97 -12.78 9.95 -0.75
CA SER A 97 -11.40 9.75 -1.18
C SER A 97 -11.12 8.32 -1.60
N PHE A 98 -11.68 7.31 -0.92
CA PHE A 98 -11.39 5.91 -1.27
C PHE A 98 -12.06 5.47 -2.57
N LEU A 99 -13.11 6.14 -3.02
CA LEU A 99 -13.72 5.90 -4.34
C LEU A 99 -12.85 6.40 -5.50
N LYS A 100 -11.83 7.22 -5.22
CA LYS A 100 -10.88 7.76 -6.19
C LYS A 100 -9.47 7.81 -5.61
N PRO A 101 -8.81 6.67 -5.43
CA PRO A 101 -7.43 6.63 -4.94
C PRO A 101 -6.52 7.51 -5.80
N THR A 102 -5.65 8.27 -5.15
CA THR A 102 -4.70 9.17 -5.81
C THR A 102 -3.42 8.40 -6.14
N LEU A 103 -2.98 8.47 -7.40
CA LEU A 103 -1.68 7.93 -7.79
C LEU A 103 -0.55 8.69 -7.10
N PHE A 104 0.37 7.95 -6.44
CA PHE A 104 1.51 8.54 -5.74
C PHE A 104 2.63 8.90 -6.74
N ILE A 105 3.20 7.91 -7.40
CA ILE A 105 4.18 8.06 -8.49
C ILE A 105 3.83 7.04 -9.57
N LYS A 106 3.80 7.48 -10.84
CA LYS A 106 3.56 6.59 -11.97
C LYS A 106 4.69 5.56 -12.07
N ARG A 107 4.33 4.29 -12.30
CA ARG A 107 5.30 3.20 -12.50
C ARG A 107 6.26 3.48 -13.65
N GLU A 108 7.49 3.05 -13.47
CA GLU A 108 8.57 3.07 -14.44
C GLU A 108 9.19 1.67 -14.44
N GLU A 109 9.39 1.09 -15.63
CA GLU A 109 9.91 -0.29 -15.76
C GLU A 109 11.24 -0.44 -15.02
N GLY A 110 11.38 -1.47 -14.20
CA GLY A 110 12.57 -1.73 -13.39
C GLY A 110 12.68 -0.86 -12.13
N ILE A 111 11.71 0.01 -11.85
CA ILE A 111 11.69 0.80 -10.62
C ILE A 111 10.70 0.22 -9.63
N GLU A 112 11.26 -0.17 -8.50
CA GLU A 112 10.52 -0.62 -7.33
C GLU A 112 10.43 0.50 -6.31
N TYR A 113 9.25 0.68 -5.72
CA TYR A 113 9.10 1.54 -4.56
C TYR A 113 7.93 1.12 -3.68
N SER A 114 8.06 1.40 -2.40
CA SER A 114 6.98 1.33 -1.42
C SER A 114 6.86 2.65 -0.68
N VAL A 115 5.68 2.92 -0.16
CA VAL A 115 5.38 4.16 0.56
C VAL A 115 4.77 3.83 1.91
N ASP A 116 5.16 4.58 2.93
CA ASP A 116 4.47 4.62 4.22
C ASP A 116 4.30 6.07 4.68
N SER A 117 3.46 6.31 5.65
CA SER A 117 3.21 7.62 6.24
C SER A 117 3.58 7.63 7.71
N TRP A 118 4.38 8.63 8.10
CA TRP A 118 4.75 8.84 9.48
C TRP A 118 5.21 10.28 9.73
N ASN A 119 4.74 10.86 10.83
CA ASN A 119 5.17 12.17 11.33
C ASN A 119 5.11 13.31 10.30
N GLY A 120 4.01 13.37 9.51
CA GLY A 120 3.76 14.44 8.54
C GLY A 120 4.45 14.27 7.19
N PHE A 121 5.12 13.13 6.96
CA PHE A 121 5.80 12.82 5.71
C PHE A 121 5.32 11.49 5.14
N PHE A 122 5.31 11.41 3.81
CA PHE A 122 5.40 10.14 3.11
C PHE A 122 6.87 9.73 3.00
N TRP A 123 7.15 8.50 3.32
CA TRP A 123 8.46 7.86 3.28
C TRP A 123 8.50 6.83 2.17
N ILE A 124 9.52 6.89 1.34
CA ILE A 124 9.60 6.14 0.11
C ILE A 124 10.87 5.31 0.12
N HIS A 125 10.74 3.99 0.10
CA HIS A 125 11.85 3.07 -0.15
C HIS A 125 11.88 2.75 -1.63
N THR A 126 12.99 3.00 -2.32
CA THR A 126 13.04 2.85 -3.78
C THR A 126 14.44 2.57 -4.30
N ASN A 127 14.50 1.86 -5.43
CA ASN A 127 15.73 1.67 -6.21
C ASN A 127 15.93 2.75 -7.29
N LYS A 128 15.06 3.76 -7.39
CA LYS A 128 15.22 4.83 -8.39
C LYS A 128 16.52 5.59 -8.16
N ASP A 129 17.40 5.58 -9.18
CA ASP A 129 18.76 6.14 -9.11
C ASP A 129 19.60 5.58 -7.93
N ALA A 130 19.32 4.35 -7.50
CA ALA A 130 19.88 3.74 -6.30
C ALA A 130 19.84 2.21 -6.39
N LYS A 131 20.82 1.57 -7.03
CA LYS A 131 20.85 0.11 -7.24
C LYS A 131 20.56 -0.70 -5.97
N ASP A 132 21.09 -0.25 -4.82
CA ASP A 132 20.95 -0.91 -3.53
C ASP A 132 19.90 -0.24 -2.63
N PHE A 133 18.92 0.42 -3.28
CA PHE A 133 17.84 1.17 -2.66
C PHE A 133 18.30 2.41 -1.87
N LYS A 134 17.35 3.28 -1.61
CA LYS A 134 17.45 4.47 -0.77
C LYS A 134 16.12 4.74 -0.08
N ILE A 135 16.13 5.62 0.94
CA ILE A 135 14.92 6.14 1.56
C ILE A 135 14.82 7.62 1.25
N SER A 136 13.77 8.00 0.57
CA SER A 136 13.39 9.38 0.28
C SER A 136 12.13 9.75 1.06
N ARG A 137 11.80 11.03 1.11
CA ARG A 137 10.56 11.50 1.72
C ARG A 137 10.04 12.77 1.07
N CYS A 138 8.74 13.03 1.22
CA CYS A 138 8.08 14.28 0.89
C CYS A 138 7.02 14.61 1.94
N LYS A 139 6.59 15.87 2.04
CA LYS A 139 5.48 16.25 2.90
C LYS A 139 4.14 15.76 2.33
N HIS A 140 3.16 15.47 3.18
CA HIS A 140 1.83 15.02 2.75
C HIS A 140 1.14 16.00 1.79
N ASN A 141 1.34 17.29 1.97
CA ASN A 141 0.77 18.34 1.14
C ASN A 141 1.64 18.74 -0.06
N ASP A 142 2.77 18.07 -0.26
CA ASP A 142 3.73 18.39 -1.33
C ASP A 142 4.44 17.12 -1.84
N ILE A 143 3.65 16.22 -2.42
CA ILE A 143 4.14 14.92 -2.92
C ILE A 143 5.07 15.04 -4.14
N LYS A 144 5.16 16.22 -4.75
CA LYS A 144 6.04 16.45 -5.91
C LYS A 144 7.48 16.76 -5.51
N ASN A 145 7.71 17.25 -4.30
CA ASN A 145 9.03 17.61 -3.80
C ASN A 145 9.63 16.48 -2.95
N ILE A 146 10.03 15.41 -3.63
CA ILE A 146 10.69 14.25 -3.02
C ILE A 146 12.18 14.57 -2.84
N SER A 147 12.71 14.31 -1.66
CA SER A 147 14.12 14.46 -1.33
C SER A 147 14.68 13.21 -0.65
N ASP A 148 15.93 12.90 -0.94
CA ASP A 148 16.61 11.79 -0.29
C ASP A 148 16.85 12.10 1.19
N PHE A 149 16.46 11.16 2.04
CA PHE A 149 16.71 11.22 3.48
C PHE A 149 17.85 10.30 3.89
N ILE A 150 17.87 9.09 3.36
CA ILE A 150 18.97 8.14 3.50
C ILE A 150 19.40 7.76 2.07
N PRO A 151 20.50 8.34 1.57
CA PRO A 151 20.99 8.02 0.24
C PRO A 151 21.53 6.60 0.18
N SER A 152 21.55 6.03 -1.03
CA SER A 152 22.19 4.74 -1.27
C SER A 152 23.67 4.80 -0.94
N LYS A 153 24.23 3.69 -0.46
CA LYS A 153 25.66 3.52 -0.22
C LYS A 153 26.16 2.30 -0.98
N LYS A 154 27.37 2.40 -1.49
CA LYS A 154 28.02 1.28 -2.17
C LYS A 154 28.11 0.07 -1.22
N ASP A 155 27.76 -1.10 -1.73
CA ASP A 155 27.84 -2.40 -1.04
C ASP A 155 26.93 -2.53 0.21
N ILE A 156 25.99 -1.57 0.39
CA ILE A 156 24.98 -1.62 1.45
C ILE A 156 23.60 -1.57 0.83
N MET A 157 22.90 -2.68 0.86
CA MET A 157 21.51 -2.74 0.42
C MET A 157 20.57 -2.34 1.56
N ILE A 158 19.74 -1.33 1.35
CA ILE A 158 18.66 -0.94 2.27
C ILE A 158 17.48 -1.87 2.02
N GLY A 159 17.13 -2.71 2.99
CA GLY A 159 16.05 -3.71 2.87
C GLY A 159 14.64 -3.21 3.22
N GLY A 160 14.51 -1.98 3.69
CA GLY A 160 13.24 -1.40 4.08
C GLY A 160 13.29 -0.67 5.42
N PHE A 161 12.14 -0.15 5.84
CA PHE A 161 12.00 0.54 7.12
C PHE A 161 10.68 0.18 7.82
N THR A 162 10.65 0.41 9.13
CA THR A 162 9.45 0.29 9.97
C THR A 162 9.43 1.45 10.96
N PHE A 163 8.24 1.99 11.23
CA PHE A 163 8.05 3.06 12.19
C PHE A 163 7.53 2.54 13.52
N LEU A 164 8.07 3.09 14.59
CA LEU A 164 7.56 3.02 15.95
C LEU A 164 7.29 4.46 16.40
N ASP A 165 6.67 4.65 17.56
CA ASP A 165 6.24 5.98 18.06
C ASP A 165 7.27 7.11 17.80
N LYS A 166 8.54 6.90 18.17
CA LYS A 166 9.62 7.92 18.03
C LYS A 166 10.79 7.47 17.19
N TRP A 167 10.71 6.29 16.57
CA TRP A 167 11.86 5.66 15.93
C TRP A 167 11.51 5.17 14.54
N MET A 168 12.45 5.37 13.63
CA MET A 168 12.52 4.63 12.38
C MET A 168 13.57 3.54 12.53
N ILE A 169 13.18 2.31 12.28
CA ILE A 169 14.09 1.17 12.17
C ILE A 169 14.25 0.84 10.69
N ARG A 170 15.48 0.72 10.22
CA ARG A 170 15.76 0.22 8.87
C ARG A 170 16.58 -1.05 8.93
N SER A 171 16.39 -1.92 7.97
CA SER A 171 17.26 -3.08 7.75
C SER A 171 18.31 -2.78 6.69
N GLU A 172 19.51 -3.28 6.89
CA GLU A 172 20.61 -3.17 5.93
C GLU A 172 21.28 -4.52 5.76
N LYS A 173 21.72 -4.83 4.53
CA LYS A 173 22.63 -5.94 4.24
C LYS A 173 23.95 -5.37 3.75
N ASN A 174 25.02 -5.74 4.41
CA ASN A 174 26.37 -5.33 4.04
C ASN A 174 27.12 -6.55 3.48
N ASN A 175 27.67 -6.46 2.27
CA ASN A 175 28.39 -7.55 1.59
C ASN A 175 27.63 -8.89 1.59
N ALA A 176 26.33 -8.84 1.33
CA ALA A 176 25.44 -10.01 1.32
C ALA A 176 25.31 -10.77 2.66
N LEU A 177 25.66 -10.16 3.78
CA LEU A 177 25.53 -10.68 5.15
C LEU A 177 24.48 -9.90 5.94
#